data_1876ad4526c26d5bfe883ab86099de9f
#
_entry.id   1876ad4526c26d5bfe883ab86099de9f
#
_cell.length_a   1.000
_cell.length_b   1.000
_cell.length_c   1.000
_cell.angle_alpha   90.00
_cell.angle_beta   90.00
_cell.angle_gamma   90.00
#
_symmetry.space_group_name_H-M   'P 1'
#
loop_
_entity.id
_entity.type
_entity.pdbx_description
1 polymer ?
#
loop_
_entity_poly.entity_id
_entity_poly.type
_entity_poly.pdbx_seq_one_letter_code
_entity_poly.pdbx_strand_id
1 'polypeptide(L)'
;MFLTTLIKYYAILVSILAISFGHAQDWQLVWSDEFDGNGAINSTNWFHQTQLPLGWGWYNGEVQHYTDRIDNSYVSNGTLKIVAKKETYTDQGHTKEYTSARLNSKYAFTYGKVEIRAKLPQGFGTWPAIWMLGKNINEPGAYWQTQ
;
A
#
# COMPACT_ATOMS: atom_id res chain seq x y z
N MET A 1 -52.04 -31.43 19.75
CA MET A 1 -51.71 -30.03 20.12
C MET A 1 -50.39 -29.91 20.89
N PHE A 2 -50.03 -30.75 21.81
CA PHE A 2 -48.75 -30.71 22.54
C PHE A 2 -47.51 -30.97 21.68
N LEU A 3 -47.56 -31.93 20.77
CA LEU A 3 -46.39 -32.33 19.97
C LEU A 3 -45.94 -31.19 18.98
N THR A 4 -46.89 -30.48 18.38
CA THR A 4 -46.62 -29.36 17.47
C THR A 4 -45.99 -28.15 18.19
N THR A 5 -46.33 -27.96 19.45
CA THR A 5 -45.76 -26.89 20.26
C THR A 5 -44.30 -27.22 20.66
N LEU A 6 -44.03 -28.47 21.03
CA LEU A 6 -42.66 -28.94 21.36
C LEU A 6 -41.69 -28.81 20.16
N ILE A 7 -42.14 -29.16 18.96
CA ILE A 7 -41.35 -29.03 17.73
C ILE A 7 -41.00 -27.57 17.44
N LYS A 8 -41.93 -26.64 17.65
CA LYS A 8 -41.65 -25.22 17.49
C LYS A 8 -40.58 -24.67 18.45
N TYR A 9 -40.63 -25.06 19.70
CA TYR A 9 -39.62 -24.68 20.69
C TYR A 9 -38.24 -25.30 20.39
N TYR A 10 -38.19 -26.53 19.90
CA TYR A 10 -36.96 -27.21 19.51
C TYR A 10 -36.34 -26.52 18.28
N ALA A 11 -37.15 -26.16 17.29
CA ALA A 11 -36.68 -25.42 16.09
C ALA A 11 -36.12 -24.06 16.44
N ILE A 12 -36.74 -23.31 17.36
CA ILE A 12 -36.26 -22.03 17.85
C ILE A 12 -34.94 -22.19 18.63
N LEU A 13 -34.84 -23.22 19.50
CA LEU A 13 -33.62 -23.50 20.26
C LEU A 13 -32.44 -23.85 19.34
N VAL A 14 -32.65 -24.67 18.34
CA VAL A 14 -31.65 -25.06 17.34
C VAL A 14 -31.24 -23.83 16.49
N SER A 15 -32.17 -22.94 16.14
CA SER A 15 -31.86 -21.70 15.41
C SER A 15 -31.02 -20.73 16.25
N ILE A 16 -31.26 -20.61 17.54
CA ILE A 16 -30.47 -19.78 18.44
C ILE A 16 -29.06 -20.34 18.63
N LEU A 17 -28.91 -21.66 18.74
CA LEU A 17 -27.59 -22.32 18.82
C LEU A 17 -26.79 -22.16 17.53
N ALA A 18 -27.44 -22.15 16.35
CA ALA A 18 -26.75 -22.00 15.07
C ALA A 18 -26.14 -20.60 14.87
N ILE A 19 -26.69 -19.57 15.52
CA ILE A 19 -26.18 -18.18 15.43
C ILE A 19 -24.88 -18.00 16.25
N SER A 20 -24.60 -18.89 17.21
CA SER A 20 -23.44 -18.77 18.11
C SER A 20 -22.11 -19.22 17.52
N PHE A 21 -22.05 -19.74 16.29
CA PHE A 21 -20.83 -20.21 15.63
C PHE A 21 -20.23 -19.24 14.58
N GLY A 22 -20.69 -18.01 14.55
CA GLY A 22 -20.03 -16.98 13.77
C GLY A 22 -18.71 -16.60 14.43
N HIS A 23 -17.64 -17.34 14.15
CA HIS A 23 -16.29 -16.88 14.51
C HIS A 23 -15.96 -15.66 13.66
N ALA A 24 -15.92 -14.48 14.29
CA ALA A 24 -15.25 -13.35 13.67
C ALA A 24 -13.78 -13.73 13.43
N GLN A 25 -13.29 -13.53 12.23
CA GLN A 25 -11.88 -13.76 11.95
C GLN A 25 -11.05 -12.76 12.77
N ASP A 26 -10.28 -13.26 13.73
CA ASP A 26 -9.34 -12.42 14.48
C ASP A 26 -8.13 -12.11 13.60
N TRP A 27 -7.95 -10.84 13.28
CA TRP A 27 -6.79 -10.38 12.56
C TRP A 27 -5.58 -10.30 13.48
N GLN A 28 -4.47 -10.90 13.05
CA GLN A 28 -3.20 -10.80 13.75
C GLN A 28 -2.31 -9.81 13.02
N LEU A 29 -1.76 -8.82 13.74
CA LEU A 29 -0.78 -7.91 13.19
C LEU A 29 0.51 -8.66 12.92
N VAL A 30 0.94 -8.72 11.67
CA VAL A 30 2.14 -9.43 11.24
C VAL A 30 3.27 -8.50 10.79
N TRP A 31 2.93 -7.29 10.42
CA TRP A 31 3.88 -6.26 10.06
C TRP A 31 3.24 -4.87 10.18
N SER A 32 4.01 -3.90 10.65
CA SER A 32 3.65 -2.48 10.62
C SER A 32 4.88 -1.61 10.47
N ASP A 33 4.69 -0.39 9.98
CA ASP A 33 5.65 0.70 10.08
C ASP A 33 4.88 1.97 10.48
N GLU A 34 5.09 2.39 11.70
CA GLU A 34 4.45 3.57 12.28
C GLU A 34 5.25 4.85 12.01
N PHE A 35 6.38 4.70 11.30
CA PHE A 35 7.27 5.81 10.93
C PHE A 35 7.76 6.62 12.13
N ASP A 36 8.08 5.90 13.22
CA ASP A 36 8.71 6.47 14.40
C ASP A 36 10.15 6.89 14.10
N GLY A 37 10.52 8.07 14.52
CA GLY A 37 11.85 8.60 14.28
C GLY A 37 11.86 9.88 13.45
N ASN A 38 13.04 10.28 13.01
CA ASN A 38 13.24 11.48 12.20
C ASN A 38 14.40 11.28 11.21
N GLY A 39 14.25 11.85 10.00
CA GLY A 39 15.27 11.78 8.96
C GLY A 39 14.92 10.81 7.84
N ALA A 40 15.91 10.08 7.33
CA ALA A 40 15.70 9.15 6.21
C ALA A 40 14.75 8.02 6.58
N ILE A 41 14.08 7.46 5.57
CA ILE A 41 13.23 6.28 5.73
C ILE A 41 14.06 5.07 6.19
N ASN A 42 13.41 4.15 6.90
CA ASN A 42 14.05 2.91 7.30
C ASN A 42 14.32 2.01 6.08
N SER A 43 15.59 1.94 5.67
CA SER A 43 16.01 1.14 4.52
C SER A 43 15.91 -0.39 4.73
N THR A 44 15.66 -0.84 5.97
CA THR A 44 15.34 -2.25 6.23
C THR A 44 13.93 -2.60 5.71
N ASN A 45 12.99 -1.67 5.83
CA ASN A 45 11.58 -1.87 5.47
C ASN A 45 11.26 -1.40 4.05
N TRP A 46 11.98 -0.38 3.54
CA TRP A 46 11.63 0.31 2.31
C TRP A 46 12.83 0.49 1.39
N PHE A 47 12.55 0.64 0.11
CA PHE A 47 13.52 1.13 -0.86
C PHE A 47 12.88 2.13 -1.82
N HIS A 48 13.70 3.05 -2.33
CA HIS A 48 13.29 3.99 -3.36
C HIS A 48 13.39 3.36 -4.75
N GLN A 49 12.37 3.54 -5.54
CA GLN A 49 12.40 3.18 -6.95
C GLN A 49 12.70 4.44 -7.77
N THR A 50 13.96 4.59 -8.17
CA THR A 50 14.46 5.78 -8.86
C THR A 50 14.75 5.55 -10.35
N GLN A 51 14.96 4.29 -10.76
CA GLN A 51 15.31 3.95 -12.13
C GLN A 51 14.11 4.15 -13.09
N LEU A 52 14.33 4.85 -14.18
CA LEU A 52 13.33 5.08 -15.20
C LEU A 52 13.04 3.76 -15.96
N PRO A 53 11.83 3.18 -15.85
CA PRO A 53 11.54 1.84 -16.39
C PRO A 53 11.55 1.80 -17.91
N LEU A 54 11.28 2.93 -18.58
CA LEU A 54 11.28 3.07 -20.03
C LEU A 54 12.60 3.63 -20.57
N GLY A 55 13.61 3.83 -19.70
CA GLY A 55 14.88 4.45 -20.04
C GLY A 55 14.83 5.97 -20.18
N TRP A 56 13.65 6.56 -20.37
CA TRP A 56 13.44 8.00 -20.53
C TRP A 56 12.30 8.57 -19.64
N GLY A 57 11.43 7.74 -19.15
CA GLY A 57 10.26 8.20 -18.41
C GLY A 57 9.59 7.11 -17.58
N TRP A 58 8.56 7.53 -16.90
CA TRP A 58 7.65 6.68 -16.14
C TRP A 58 6.41 6.35 -16.98
N TYR A 59 5.65 5.36 -16.54
CA TYR A 59 4.36 5.01 -17.15
C TYR A 59 3.34 6.14 -16.94
N ASN A 60 2.23 6.10 -17.67
CA ASN A 60 1.07 7.02 -17.50
C ASN A 60 1.37 8.50 -17.72
N GLY A 61 2.45 8.85 -18.42
CA GLY A 61 2.81 10.25 -18.67
C GLY A 61 3.29 11.02 -17.42
N GLU A 62 3.77 10.32 -16.41
CA GLU A 62 4.34 10.91 -15.21
C GLU A 62 5.56 11.78 -15.57
N VAL A 63 5.54 13.03 -15.11
CA VAL A 63 6.50 14.06 -15.56
C VAL A 63 7.68 14.29 -14.62
N GLN A 64 7.66 13.71 -13.43
CA GLN A 64 8.69 13.88 -12.41
C GLN A 64 9.82 12.85 -12.52
N HIS A 65 10.97 13.18 -11.91
CA HIS A 65 11.90 12.15 -11.40
C HIS A 65 11.48 11.69 -10.01
N TYR A 66 11.61 10.41 -9.73
CA TYR A 66 11.60 9.91 -8.36
C TYR A 66 13.03 9.83 -7.86
N THR A 67 13.25 10.35 -6.66
CA THR A 67 14.58 10.42 -6.03
C THR A 67 14.59 9.75 -4.66
N ASP A 68 15.76 9.44 -4.16
CA ASP A 68 16.01 8.95 -2.80
C ASP A 68 16.42 10.07 -1.83
N ARG A 69 16.34 11.33 -2.28
CA ARG A 69 16.73 12.50 -1.48
C ARG A 69 15.79 12.69 -0.30
N ILE A 70 16.36 13.16 0.80
CA ILE A 70 15.62 13.56 2.00
C ILE A 70 14.57 14.65 1.70
N ASP A 71 14.80 15.45 0.69
CA ASP A 71 13.90 16.50 0.23
C ASP A 71 12.58 15.94 -0.36
N ASN A 72 12.61 14.73 -0.87
CA ASN A 72 11.44 14.09 -1.48
C ASN A 72 10.82 13.02 -0.60
N SER A 73 11.56 12.45 0.37
CA SER A 73 10.97 11.54 1.35
C SER A 73 11.73 11.53 2.65
N TYR A 74 11.01 11.64 3.75
CA TYR A 74 11.57 11.60 5.10
C TYR A 74 10.52 11.24 6.13
N VAL A 75 10.99 10.84 7.30
CA VAL A 75 10.15 10.57 8.47
C VAL A 75 10.28 11.72 9.46
N SER A 76 9.16 12.18 9.99
CA SER A 76 9.12 13.14 11.07
C SER A 76 7.78 13.10 11.79
N ASN A 77 7.82 13.27 13.12
CA ASN A 77 6.62 13.34 13.95
C ASN A 77 5.66 12.16 13.71
N GLY A 78 6.19 10.93 13.69
CA GLY A 78 5.39 9.71 13.53
C GLY A 78 4.70 9.59 12.17
N THR A 79 5.26 10.16 11.13
CA THR A 79 4.69 10.05 9.78
C THR A 79 5.77 10.06 8.71
N LEU A 80 5.57 9.25 7.68
CA LEU A 80 6.30 9.36 6.42
C LEU A 80 5.78 10.57 5.63
N LYS A 81 6.70 11.38 5.14
CA LYS A 81 6.45 12.46 4.19
C LYS A 81 6.92 12.06 2.80
N ILE A 82 6.07 12.20 1.81
CA ILE A 82 6.42 12.11 0.40
C ILE A 82 6.11 13.48 -0.20
N VAL A 83 7.14 14.13 -0.73
CA VAL A 83 7.08 15.54 -1.15
C VAL A 83 7.32 15.65 -2.65
N ALA A 84 6.31 16.09 -3.38
CA ALA A 84 6.47 16.53 -4.76
C ALA A 84 6.96 17.98 -4.78
N LYS A 85 8.02 18.24 -5.55
CA LYS A 85 8.64 19.56 -5.68
C LYS A 85 8.64 19.98 -7.15
N LYS A 86 8.40 21.26 -7.39
CA LYS A 86 8.67 21.88 -8.68
C LYS A 86 10.10 22.38 -8.66
N GLU A 87 10.97 21.69 -9.34
CA GLU A 87 12.38 22.02 -9.47
C GLU A 87 12.95 21.35 -10.72
N THR A 88 13.90 22.01 -11.38
CA THR A 88 14.65 21.39 -12.47
C THR A 88 15.65 20.41 -11.91
N TYR A 89 15.57 19.17 -12.33
CA TYR A 89 16.44 18.09 -11.87
C TYR A 89 16.85 17.20 -13.03
N THR A 90 18.15 16.88 -13.11
CA THR A 90 18.70 16.01 -14.14
C THR A 90 19.20 14.73 -13.51
N ASP A 91 18.71 13.61 -13.99
CA ASP A 91 19.13 12.26 -13.59
C ASP A 91 19.00 11.30 -14.78
N GLN A 92 19.84 10.28 -14.83
CA GLN A 92 19.83 9.25 -15.88
C GLN A 92 19.83 9.84 -17.32
N GLY A 93 20.49 11.01 -17.50
CA GLY A 93 20.56 11.70 -18.78
C GLY A 93 19.31 12.49 -19.19
N HIS A 94 18.31 12.60 -18.33
CA HIS A 94 17.06 13.30 -18.58
C HIS A 94 16.84 14.44 -17.58
N THR A 95 16.43 15.60 -18.09
CA THR A 95 16.05 16.74 -17.27
C THR A 95 14.53 16.82 -17.16
N LYS A 96 14.03 16.97 -15.95
CA LYS A 96 12.61 17.13 -15.63
C LYS A 96 12.39 18.31 -14.69
N GLU A 97 11.18 18.84 -14.69
CA GLU A 97 10.81 20.04 -13.91
C GLU A 97 10.12 19.71 -12.57
N TYR A 98 10.06 18.45 -12.23
CA TYR A 98 9.47 17.99 -10.99
C TYR A 98 10.24 16.82 -10.42
N THR A 99 10.25 16.74 -9.09
CA THR A 99 10.76 15.59 -8.34
C THR A 99 9.74 15.11 -7.34
N SER A 100 9.80 13.84 -6.97
CA SER A 100 9.00 13.24 -5.92
C SER A 100 9.71 11.98 -5.38
N ALA A 101 9.03 11.17 -4.58
CA ALA A 101 9.54 9.87 -4.18
C ALA A 101 8.52 8.76 -4.52
N ARG A 102 9.06 7.59 -4.86
CA ARG A 102 8.33 6.34 -5.03
C ARG A 102 8.97 5.28 -4.17
N LEU A 103 8.22 4.79 -3.20
CA LEU A 103 8.67 3.85 -2.19
C LEU A 103 8.01 2.49 -2.37
N ASN A 104 8.80 1.44 -2.23
CA ASN A 104 8.30 0.09 -2.19
C ASN A 104 8.69 -0.55 -0.85
N SER A 105 7.74 -1.26 -0.24
CA SER A 105 7.98 -2.10 0.91
C SER A 105 8.81 -3.32 0.51
N LYS A 106 9.74 -3.70 1.38
CA LYS A 106 10.46 -4.98 1.27
C LYS A 106 9.66 -6.14 1.85
N TYR A 107 8.64 -5.84 2.64
CA TYR A 107 7.72 -6.84 3.15
C TYR A 107 6.74 -7.28 2.05
N ALA A 108 6.54 -8.58 1.94
CA ALA A 108 5.58 -9.17 1.02
C ALA A 108 4.75 -10.24 1.73
N PHE A 109 3.51 -10.40 1.33
CA PHE A 109 2.58 -11.37 1.91
C PHE A 109 1.67 -11.95 0.82
N THR A 110 1.05 -13.09 1.11
CA THR A 110 0.16 -13.76 0.15
C THR A 110 -1.30 -13.39 0.39
N TYR A 111 -1.72 -13.39 1.64
CA TYR A 111 -3.10 -13.04 2.04
C TYR A 111 -3.05 -12.16 3.27
N GLY A 112 -3.99 -11.24 3.36
CA GLY A 112 -4.06 -10.37 4.52
C GLY A 112 -4.97 -9.16 4.32
N LYS A 113 -5.06 -8.35 5.35
CA LYS A 113 -5.70 -7.05 5.38
C LYS A 113 -4.62 -5.99 5.52
N VAL A 114 -4.69 -4.96 4.72
CA VAL A 114 -3.79 -3.80 4.80
C VAL A 114 -4.59 -2.59 5.25
N GLU A 115 -4.11 -1.92 6.27
CA GLU A 115 -4.69 -0.67 6.77
C GLU A 115 -3.65 0.43 6.68
N ILE A 116 -3.98 1.52 6.00
CA ILE A 116 -3.07 2.65 5.78
C ILE A 116 -3.80 3.93 6.16
N ARG A 117 -3.20 4.71 7.06
CA ARG A 117 -3.66 6.06 7.38
C ARG A 117 -2.82 7.07 6.62
N ALA A 118 -3.44 7.84 5.73
CA ALA A 118 -2.74 8.81 4.89
C ALA A 118 -3.49 10.14 4.83
N LYS A 119 -2.74 11.23 4.73
CA LYS A 119 -3.22 12.54 4.31
C LYS A 119 -2.73 12.78 2.90
N LEU A 120 -3.66 12.72 1.95
CA LEU A 120 -3.34 12.92 0.54
C LEU A 120 -3.22 14.41 0.20
N PRO A 121 -2.33 14.79 -0.74
CA PRO A 121 -2.24 16.16 -1.23
C PRO A 121 -3.51 16.54 -1.98
N GLN A 122 -3.81 17.83 -1.97
CA GLN A 122 -4.87 18.42 -2.78
C GLN A 122 -4.22 19.44 -3.73
N GLY A 123 -4.57 19.39 -4.99
CA GLY A 123 -4.03 20.32 -6.00
C GLY A 123 -4.17 19.76 -7.39
N PHE A 124 -4.23 20.67 -8.37
CA PHE A 124 -4.26 20.29 -9.77
C PHE A 124 -2.95 19.61 -10.17
N GLY A 125 -3.05 18.48 -10.85
CA GLY A 125 -1.91 17.69 -11.31
C GLY A 125 -1.26 16.78 -10.26
N THR A 126 -1.78 16.74 -9.02
CA THR A 126 -1.31 15.77 -8.02
C THR A 126 -1.97 14.41 -8.22
N TRP A 127 -1.16 13.34 -8.15
CA TRP A 127 -1.62 11.96 -8.26
C TRP A 127 -0.99 11.10 -7.16
N PRO A 128 -1.45 11.23 -5.93
CA PRO A 128 -0.99 10.34 -4.87
C PRO A 128 -1.51 8.93 -5.11
N ALA A 129 -0.66 7.93 -4.91
CA ALA A 129 -1.03 6.54 -5.13
C ALA A 129 -0.55 5.65 -3.98
N ILE A 130 -1.45 4.79 -3.51
CA ILE A 130 -1.16 3.68 -2.59
C ILE A 130 -1.68 2.42 -3.27
N TRP A 131 -0.78 1.51 -3.59
CA TRP A 131 -1.10 0.35 -4.41
C TRP A 131 -0.17 -0.83 -4.12
N MET A 132 -0.50 -1.99 -4.63
CA MET A 132 0.27 -3.21 -4.47
C MET A 132 0.45 -3.91 -5.80
N LEU A 133 1.59 -4.60 -5.94
CA LEU A 133 1.89 -5.48 -7.07
C LEU A 133 2.39 -6.83 -6.56
N GLY A 134 2.27 -7.85 -7.38
CA GLY A 134 2.92 -9.12 -7.09
C GLY A 134 4.43 -8.93 -6.96
N LYS A 135 5.04 -9.57 -5.96
CA LYS A 135 6.50 -9.49 -5.75
C LYS A 135 7.28 -9.96 -6.98
N ASN A 136 6.71 -10.87 -7.73
CA ASN A 136 7.29 -11.47 -8.93
C ASN A 136 6.89 -10.76 -10.24
N ILE A 137 6.45 -9.52 -10.20
CA ILE A 137 5.90 -8.81 -11.37
C ILE A 137 6.86 -8.77 -12.58
N ASN A 138 8.16 -8.82 -12.33
CA ASN A 138 9.18 -8.81 -13.37
C ASN A 138 9.67 -10.22 -13.75
N GLU A 139 9.14 -11.28 -13.15
CA GLU A 139 9.51 -12.65 -13.46
C GLU A 139 8.70 -13.18 -14.64
N PRO A 140 9.27 -14.06 -15.47
CA PRO A 140 8.55 -14.74 -16.53
C PRO A 140 7.32 -15.48 -15.99
N GLY A 141 6.16 -15.29 -16.63
CA GLY A 141 4.90 -15.88 -16.18
C GLY A 141 4.19 -15.12 -15.04
N ALA A 142 4.71 -13.98 -14.61
CA ALA A 142 3.99 -13.11 -13.71
C ALA A 142 2.67 -12.62 -14.32
N TYR A 143 1.69 -12.33 -13.48
CA TYR A 143 0.31 -11.98 -13.88
C TYR A 143 0.23 -10.89 -14.98
N TRP A 144 1.12 -9.89 -14.94
CA TRP A 144 1.15 -8.82 -15.94
C TRP A 144 1.66 -9.24 -17.32
N GLN A 145 2.35 -10.37 -17.39
CA GLN A 145 2.90 -10.89 -18.65
C GLN A 145 1.93 -11.86 -19.34
N THR A 146 0.88 -12.26 -18.68
CA THR A 146 -0.10 -13.24 -19.17
C THR A 146 -1.43 -12.64 -19.61
N GLN A 147 -1.56 -11.32 -19.58
CA GLN A 147 -2.76 -10.58 -20.02
C GLN A 147 -2.58 -9.90 -21.35
#